data_ca06f3a155ae1b6bd69e48473df38a75
#
_entry.id   ca06f3a155ae1b6bd69e48473df38a75
#
_cell.length_a   1.000
_cell.length_b   1.000
_cell.length_c   1.000
_cell.angle_alpha   90.00
_cell.angle_beta   90.00
_cell.angle_gamma   90.00
#
_symmetry.space_group_name_H-M   'P 1'
#
loop_
_entity.id
_entity.type
_entity.pdbx_description
1 polymer ?
#
loop_
_entity_poly.entity_id
_entity_poly.type
_entity_poly.pdbx_seq_one_letter_code
_entity_poly.pdbx_strand_id
1 'polypeptide(L)'
;MQRRDLIKTLAASASTVFIGSTGFTKQEANQVSNQLKGNINHSVCRWCYPDLSLEELCIVAKEFGLVGIDLIGPKGWDTLKKYGLESTMCEGAEISLTEGFNDLKYHSVLIDSYNKHIKLVAQAGFTNLICFSGNRRGIDDETGLENCVAGLQKILPLAEKLGVMIHMELFNSKVDHPDYMCDNSRWGIELCKRLDSPNFKLLYD
;
A
#
# COMPACT_ATOMS: atom_id res chain seq x y z
N MET A 1 15.61 -20.25 11.88
CA MET A 1 16.32 -19.23 11.10
C MET A 1 15.37 -18.06 10.95
N GLN A 2 15.67 -16.92 11.51
CA GLN A 2 14.75 -15.76 11.41
C GLN A 2 14.84 -15.17 9.99
N ARG A 3 13.73 -14.63 9.47
CA ARG A 3 13.68 -14.03 8.12
C ARG A 3 14.78 -12.99 7.86
N ARG A 4 15.23 -12.29 8.92
CA ARG A 4 16.33 -11.32 8.89
C ARG A 4 17.68 -11.93 8.50
N ASP A 5 17.94 -13.19 8.86
CA ASP A 5 19.23 -13.84 8.59
C ASP A 5 19.36 -14.27 7.12
N LEU A 6 18.22 -14.57 6.47
CA LEU A 6 18.20 -14.94 5.05
C LEU A 6 18.63 -13.77 4.15
N ILE A 7 18.16 -12.55 4.44
CA ILE A 7 18.49 -11.35 3.65
C ILE A 7 19.97 -10.96 3.84
N LYS A 8 20.48 -11.06 5.08
CA LYS A 8 21.91 -10.79 5.35
C LYS A 8 22.85 -11.81 4.70
N THR A 9 22.42 -13.06 4.63
CA THR A 9 23.21 -14.13 4.00
C THR A 9 23.26 -13.97 2.48
N LEU A 10 22.20 -13.50 1.85
CA LEU A 10 22.17 -13.24 0.41
C LEU A 10 23.02 -12.02 0.01
N ALA A 11 23.05 -10.97 0.83
CA ALA A 11 23.90 -9.80 0.59
C ALA A 11 25.41 -10.09 0.77
N ALA A 12 25.78 -11.05 1.62
CA ALA A 12 27.17 -11.42 1.88
C ALA A 12 27.76 -12.36 0.81
N SER A 13 26.95 -13.04 0.01
CA SER A 13 27.41 -13.99 -1.01
C SER A 13 27.79 -13.37 -2.35
N ALA A 14 27.53 -12.09 -2.56
CA ALA A 14 27.86 -11.40 -3.81
C ALA A 14 29.30 -10.87 -3.91
N SER A 15 30.13 -10.98 -2.85
CA SER A 15 31.44 -10.30 -2.79
C SER A 15 32.69 -11.19 -2.78
N THR A 16 32.62 -12.49 -3.04
CA THR A 16 33.81 -13.34 -3.01
C THR A 16 33.83 -14.38 -4.14
N VAL A 17 34.16 -13.95 -5.35
CA VAL A 17 34.76 -14.84 -6.33
C VAL A 17 35.79 -14.05 -7.15
N PHE A 18 37.07 -14.13 -6.75
CA PHE A 18 38.16 -14.13 -7.74
C PHE A 18 39.41 -14.76 -7.13
N ILE A 19 39.99 -15.67 -7.90
CA ILE A 19 41.33 -16.26 -7.97
C ILE A 19 41.40 -17.73 -7.52
N GLY A 20 41.68 -18.56 -8.53
CA GLY A 20 42.19 -19.94 -8.34
C GLY A 20 41.84 -20.88 -9.49
N SER A 21 42.66 -20.87 -10.55
CA SER A 21 42.60 -21.81 -11.67
C SER A 21 42.90 -23.25 -11.22
N THR A 22 41.92 -24.16 -11.31
CA THR A 22 42.10 -25.58 -11.64
C THR A 22 40.79 -26.13 -12.13
N GLY A 23 40.87 -26.89 -13.24
CA GLY A 23 39.76 -27.36 -14.02
C GLY A 23 38.66 -28.10 -13.23
N PHE A 24 37.52 -27.52 -13.18
CA PHE A 24 36.28 -28.20 -12.91
C PHE A 24 35.39 -28.08 -14.16
N THR A 25 35.02 -29.24 -14.67
CA THR A 25 34.01 -29.38 -15.73
C THR A 25 32.78 -28.56 -15.36
N LYS A 26 32.43 -27.64 -16.26
CA LYS A 26 31.18 -26.87 -16.22
C LYS A 26 30.01 -27.86 -16.19
N GLN A 27 29.55 -28.20 -15.02
CA GLN A 27 28.21 -28.71 -14.88
C GLN A 27 27.29 -27.52 -15.07
N GLU A 28 26.71 -27.41 -16.24
CA GLU A 28 25.65 -26.45 -16.52
C GLU A 28 24.55 -26.71 -15.48
N ALA A 29 24.56 -25.92 -14.41
CA ALA A 29 23.38 -25.77 -13.59
C ALA A 29 22.30 -25.22 -14.53
N ASN A 30 21.39 -26.09 -14.92
CA ASN A 30 20.12 -25.67 -15.53
C ASN A 30 19.50 -24.67 -14.56
N GLN A 31 19.78 -23.39 -14.76
CA GLN A 31 18.97 -22.33 -14.23
C GLN A 31 17.62 -22.51 -14.91
N VAL A 32 16.73 -23.23 -14.24
CA VAL A 32 15.32 -23.09 -14.49
C VAL A 32 15.05 -21.61 -14.21
N SER A 33 15.05 -20.82 -15.28
CA SER A 33 14.57 -19.45 -15.20
C SER A 33 13.10 -19.59 -14.81
N ASN A 34 12.81 -19.46 -13.52
CA ASN A 34 11.46 -19.24 -13.05
C ASN A 34 11.06 -17.82 -13.52
N GLN A 35 10.88 -17.70 -14.83
CA GLN A 35 10.36 -16.50 -15.42
C GLN A 35 8.94 -16.37 -14.88
N LEU A 36 8.74 -15.41 -13.98
CA LEU A 36 7.43 -15.10 -13.44
C LEU A 36 6.49 -14.94 -14.64
N LYS A 37 5.34 -15.59 -14.61
CA LYS A 37 4.37 -15.56 -15.71
C LYS A 37 3.77 -14.16 -15.92
N GLY A 38 4.07 -13.19 -15.05
CA GLY A 38 3.57 -11.82 -15.14
C GLY A 38 2.06 -11.67 -14.90
N ASN A 39 1.40 -12.69 -14.35
CA ASN A 39 -0.04 -12.69 -14.16
C ASN A 39 -0.47 -11.92 -12.90
N ILE A 40 0.44 -11.66 -11.99
CA ILE A 40 0.20 -10.96 -10.73
C ILE A 40 1.32 -9.94 -10.54
N ASN A 41 0.97 -8.71 -10.28
CA ASN A 41 1.89 -7.68 -9.86
C ASN A 41 2.09 -7.77 -8.35
N HIS A 42 3.32 -7.95 -7.91
CA HIS A 42 3.67 -8.03 -6.50
C HIS A 42 4.29 -6.73 -6.04
N SER A 43 3.97 -6.32 -4.83
CA SER A 43 4.58 -5.20 -4.12
C SER A 43 5.03 -5.61 -2.73
N VAL A 44 5.69 -4.72 -2.03
CA VAL A 44 6.12 -4.89 -0.66
C VAL A 44 5.74 -3.67 0.17
N CYS A 45 5.27 -3.90 1.39
CA CYS A 45 4.90 -2.81 2.27
C CYS A 45 6.12 -2.20 2.96
N ARG A 46 6.24 -0.86 2.92
CA ARG A 46 7.39 -0.11 3.45
C ARG A 46 7.64 -0.33 4.94
N TRP A 47 6.61 -0.30 5.74
CA TRP A 47 6.75 -0.40 7.20
C TRP A 47 7.24 -1.76 7.70
N CYS A 48 7.13 -2.82 6.88
CA CYS A 48 7.67 -4.13 7.22
C CYS A 48 9.20 -4.19 7.27
N TYR A 49 9.88 -3.17 6.72
CA TYR A 49 11.34 -3.12 6.58
C TYR A 49 11.91 -1.80 7.14
N PRO A 50 11.72 -1.52 8.44
CA PRO A 50 12.13 -0.24 9.03
C PRO A 50 13.66 -0.02 9.02
N ASP A 51 14.42 -1.10 9.00
CA ASP A 51 15.90 -1.07 9.05
C ASP A 51 16.54 -0.76 7.68
N LEU A 52 15.76 -0.78 6.56
CA LEU A 52 16.24 -0.42 5.24
C LEU A 52 15.88 1.03 4.93
N SER A 53 16.76 1.76 4.28
CA SER A 53 16.39 3.00 3.62
C SER A 53 15.40 2.72 2.46
N LEU A 54 14.68 3.73 1.99
CA LEU A 54 13.79 3.55 0.85
C LEU A 54 14.57 3.14 -0.41
N GLU A 55 15.78 3.67 -0.61
CA GLU A 55 16.62 3.30 -1.75
C GLU A 55 17.07 1.84 -1.69
N GLU A 56 17.52 1.36 -0.53
CA GLU A 56 17.88 -0.06 -0.34
C GLU A 56 16.68 -0.96 -0.60
N LEU A 57 15.50 -0.61 -0.10
CA LEU A 57 14.29 -1.37 -0.35
C LEU A 57 13.91 -1.36 -1.85
N CYS A 58 14.11 -0.26 -2.56
CA CYS A 58 13.89 -0.20 -4.00
C CYS A 58 14.82 -1.15 -4.76
N ILE A 59 16.10 -1.21 -4.39
CA ILE A 59 17.08 -2.12 -5.00
C ILE A 59 16.63 -3.56 -4.81
N VAL A 60 16.31 -3.95 -3.58
CA VAL A 60 15.84 -5.30 -3.25
C VAL A 60 14.53 -5.63 -3.98
N ALA A 61 13.57 -4.70 -4.01
CA ALA A 61 12.31 -4.88 -4.72
C ALA A 61 12.53 -5.16 -6.22
N LYS A 62 13.45 -4.44 -6.87
CA LYS A 62 13.81 -4.68 -8.27
C LYS A 62 14.47 -6.03 -8.49
N GLU A 63 15.37 -6.45 -7.62
CA GLU A 63 16.04 -7.75 -7.70
C GLU A 63 15.04 -8.91 -7.64
N PHE A 64 13.98 -8.76 -6.82
CA PHE A 64 12.90 -9.74 -6.71
C PHE A 64 11.79 -9.60 -7.78
N GLY A 65 11.90 -8.64 -8.68
CA GLY A 65 10.91 -8.42 -9.74
C GLY A 65 9.59 -7.84 -9.25
N LEU A 66 9.59 -7.15 -8.10
CA LEU A 66 8.41 -6.43 -7.60
C LEU A 66 8.15 -5.20 -8.46
N VAL A 67 6.89 -4.81 -8.60
CA VAL A 67 6.49 -3.65 -9.39
C VAL A 67 6.47 -2.35 -8.57
N GLY A 68 6.38 -2.46 -7.23
CA GLY A 68 6.29 -1.27 -6.40
C GLY A 68 6.43 -1.52 -4.91
N ILE A 69 6.27 -0.44 -4.17
CA ILE A 69 6.29 -0.42 -2.71
C ILE A 69 5.01 0.26 -2.23
N ASP A 70 4.32 -0.39 -1.29
CA ASP A 70 3.09 0.13 -0.69
C ASP A 70 3.39 1.12 0.41
N LEU A 71 2.42 2.00 0.66
CA LEU A 71 2.42 3.01 1.72
C LEU A 71 3.61 3.96 1.61
N ILE A 72 3.75 4.53 0.42
CA ILE A 72 4.70 5.60 0.14
C ILE A 72 3.95 6.87 -0.19
N GLY A 73 4.23 7.92 0.58
CA GLY A 73 3.69 9.27 0.36
C GLY A 73 4.55 10.10 -0.61
N PRO A 74 4.14 11.36 -0.89
CA PRO A 74 4.74 12.22 -1.90
C PRO A 74 6.26 12.41 -1.78
N LYS A 75 6.80 12.38 -0.57
CA LYS A 75 8.25 12.57 -0.34
C LYS A 75 9.12 11.42 -0.87
N GLY A 76 8.54 10.23 -1.03
CA GLY A 76 9.27 9.04 -1.49
C GLY A 76 9.09 8.74 -2.99
N TRP A 77 8.15 9.40 -3.67
CA TRP A 77 7.77 9.04 -5.05
C TRP A 77 8.88 9.22 -6.06
N ASP A 78 9.71 10.27 -5.94
CA ASP A 78 10.85 10.47 -6.83
C ASP A 78 11.89 9.36 -6.68
N THR A 79 12.08 8.85 -5.46
CA THR A 79 12.94 7.68 -5.22
C THR A 79 12.38 6.44 -5.92
N LEU A 80 11.08 6.15 -5.80
CA LEU A 80 10.47 5.02 -6.51
C LEU A 80 10.66 5.13 -8.02
N LYS A 81 10.37 6.30 -8.59
CA LYS A 81 10.51 6.55 -10.04
C LYS A 81 11.94 6.37 -10.54
N LYS A 82 12.94 6.80 -9.77
CA LYS A 82 14.37 6.60 -10.07
C LYS A 82 14.69 5.12 -10.29
N TYR A 83 14.04 4.22 -9.57
CA TYR A 83 14.22 2.78 -9.69
C TYR A 83 13.19 2.09 -10.60
N GLY A 84 12.30 2.85 -11.25
CA GLY A 84 11.24 2.31 -12.10
C GLY A 84 10.23 1.47 -11.31
N LEU A 85 9.93 1.90 -10.09
CA LEU A 85 8.92 1.32 -9.21
C LEU A 85 7.75 2.27 -9.03
N GLU A 86 6.60 1.73 -8.62
CA GLU A 86 5.38 2.48 -8.34
C GLU A 86 5.12 2.57 -6.82
N SER A 87 4.41 3.61 -6.40
CA SER A 87 3.68 3.58 -5.13
C SER A 87 2.38 2.84 -5.39
N THR A 88 2.40 1.53 -5.16
CA THR A 88 1.26 0.65 -5.47
C THR A 88 0.06 0.93 -4.57
N MET A 89 0.30 1.47 -3.39
CA MET A 89 -0.67 2.13 -2.53
C MET A 89 -0.05 3.42 -1.99
N CYS A 90 -0.60 4.57 -2.37
CA CYS A 90 -0.18 5.87 -1.86
C CYS A 90 -0.80 6.16 -0.50
N GLU A 91 -0.06 6.89 0.35
CA GLU A 91 -0.49 7.37 1.67
C GLU A 91 -0.26 8.89 1.82
N GLY A 92 -0.65 9.43 2.97
CA GLY A 92 -0.35 10.80 3.41
C GLY A 92 -1.55 11.75 3.36
N ALA A 93 -2.71 11.26 2.91
CA ALA A 93 -3.96 12.02 2.95
C ALA A 93 -4.70 11.87 4.29
N GLU A 94 -4.50 10.76 4.96
CA GLU A 94 -5.11 10.38 6.23
C GLU A 94 -4.56 11.22 7.41
N ILE A 95 -5.36 11.34 8.47
CA ILE A 95 -4.89 11.88 9.75
C ILE A 95 -4.17 10.77 10.51
N SER A 96 -4.85 9.64 10.69
CA SER A 96 -4.33 8.42 11.31
C SER A 96 -5.26 7.24 11.02
N LEU A 97 -4.87 6.04 11.43
CA LEU A 97 -5.72 4.84 11.36
C LEU A 97 -7.00 4.97 12.19
N THR A 98 -6.95 5.71 13.29
CA THR A 98 -8.03 5.79 14.26
C THR A 98 -8.94 7.01 14.08
N GLU A 99 -8.53 7.99 13.27
CA GLU A 99 -9.21 9.26 13.01
C GLU A 99 -9.63 9.32 11.55
N GLY A 100 -10.75 8.67 11.24
CA GLY A 100 -11.20 8.43 9.88
C GLY A 100 -12.58 9.02 9.57
N PHE A 101 -13.14 8.57 8.46
CA PHE A 101 -14.38 9.09 7.90
C PHE A 101 -15.65 8.73 8.69
N ASN A 102 -15.58 7.82 9.66
CA ASN A 102 -16.73 7.46 10.51
C ASN A 102 -17.14 8.54 11.52
N ASP A 103 -16.33 9.57 11.72
CA ASP A 103 -16.58 10.65 12.68
C ASP A 103 -16.57 12.01 11.98
N LEU A 104 -17.72 12.67 11.95
CA LEU A 104 -17.95 13.95 11.26
C LEU A 104 -16.96 15.06 11.67
N LYS A 105 -16.43 15.01 12.90
CA LYS A 105 -15.50 16.02 13.39
C LYS A 105 -14.19 16.09 12.59
N TYR A 106 -13.80 14.98 11.92
CA TYR A 106 -12.60 14.91 11.11
C TYR A 106 -12.83 15.24 9.63
N HIS A 107 -14.09 15.32 9.18
CA HIS A 107 -14.42 15.47 7.77
C HIS A 107 -13.77 16.68 7.11
N SER A 108 -13.80 17.85 7.75
CA SER A 108 -13.22 19.06 7.15
C SER A 108 -11.74 18.85 6.78
N VAL A 109 -10.95 18.35 7.73
CA VAL A 109 -9.51 18.13 7.55
C VAL A 109 -9.26 17.00 6.54
N LEU A 110 -10.00 15.89 6.65
CA LEU A 110 -9.88 14.76 5.72
C LEU A 110 -10.22 15.17 4.30
N ILE A 111 -11.36 15.83 4.08
CA ILE A 111 -11.80 16.24 2.74
C ILE A 111 -10.76 17.15 2.08
N ASP A 112 -10.24 18.13 2.79
CA ASP A 112 -9.21 19.03 2.26
C ASP A 112 -7.92 18.27 1.92
N SER A 113 -7.47 17.39 2.82
CA SER A 113 -6.27 16.57 2.63
C SER A 113 -6.41 15.60 1.45
N TYR A 114 -7.52 14.87 1.37
CA TYR A 114 -7.77 13.94 0.25
C TYR A 114 -7.90 14.68 -1.09
N ASN A 115 -8.61 15.80 -1.15
CA ASN A 115 -8.69 16.59 -2.37
C ASN A 115 -7.32 17.10 -2.86
N LYS A 116 -6.40 17.37 -1.96
CA LYS A 116 -5.00 17.71 -2.28
C LYS A 116 -4.25 16.47 -2.78
N HIS A 117 -4.31 15.35 -2.03
CA HIS A 117 -3.53 14.15 -2.33
C HIS A 117 -4.00 13.44 -3.59
N ILE A 118 -5.31 13.41 -3.89
CA ILE A 118 -5.85 12.89 -5.16
C ILE A 118 -5.18 13.58 -6.35
N LYS A 119 -5.01 14.90 -6.30
CA LYS A 119 -4.30 15.65 -7.36
C LYS A 119 -2.84 15.27 -7.43
N LEU A 120 -2.15 15.13 -6.29
CA LEU A 120 -0.74 14.75 -6.22
C LEU A 120 -0.51 13.34 -6.76
N VAL A 121 -1.36 12.38 -6.39
CA VAL A 121 -1.31 10.98 -6.87
C VAL A 121 -1.45 10.94 -8.39
N ALA A 122 -2.47 11.62 -8.93
CA ALA A 122 -2.69 11.69 -10.37
C ALA A 122 -1.53 12.38 -11.11
N GLN A 123 -1.02 13.50 -10.59
CA GLN A 123 0.13 14.19 -11.17
C GLN A 123 1.41 13.35 -11.13
N ALA A 124 1.56 12.51 -10.11
CA ALA A 124 2.68 11.57 -10.02
C ALA A 124 2.55 10.38 -10.99
N GLY A 125 1.38 10.17 -11.59
CA GLY A 125 1.09 9.02 -12.45
C GLY A 125 0.73 7.75 -11.69
N PHE A 126 0.42 7.86 -10.41
CA PHE A 126 -0.07 6.75 -9.59
C PHE A 126 -1.60 6.73 -9.56
N THR A 127 -2.18 5.63 -9.08
CA THR A 127 -3.62 5.42 -9.18
C THR A 127 -4.34 5.07 -7.88
N ASN A 128 -3.63 4.61 -6.85
CA ASN A 128 -4.24 4.10 -5.63
C ASN A 128 -3.90 4.99 -4.44
N LEU A 129 -4.89 5.32 -3.63
CA LEU A 129 -4.76 6.11 -2.41
C LEU A 129 -5.55 5.44 -1.29
N ILE A 130 -4.88 5.17 -0.17
CA ILE A 130 -5.48 4.52 0.99
C ILE A 130 -6.38 5.48 1.78
N CYS A 131 -7.43 4.94 2.41
CA CYS A 131 -8.23 5.65 3.40
C CYS A 131 -8.67 4.73 4.54
N PHE A 132 -9.06 5.34 5.65
CA PHE A 132 -9.44 4.63 6.88
C PHE A 132 -10.81 5.07 7.36
N SER A 133 -11.57 4.08 7.89
CA SER A 133 -12.85 4.38 8.55
C SER A 133 -12.66 5.10 9.87
N GLY A 134 -11.60 4.78 10.61
CA GLY A 134 -11.39 5.22 11.99
C GLY A 134 -11.98 4.27 13.02
N ASN A 135 -11.71 4.57 14.29
CA ASN A 135 -12.25 3.83 15.43
C ASN A 135 -13.70 4.23 15.72
N ARG A 136 -14.49 3.26 16.24
CA ARG A 136 -15.90 3.43 16.57
C ARG A 136 -16.13 4.49 17.65
N ARG A 137 -15.37 4.46 18.73
CA ARG A 137 -15.54 5.38 19.87
C ARG A 137 -17.01 5.46 20.34
N GLY A 138 -17.71 4.33 20.32
CA GLY A 138 -19.13 4.24 20.68
C GLY A 138 -20.12 4.59 19.56
N ILE A 139 -19.65 4.94 18.35
CA ILE A 139 -20.49 5.11 17.16
C ILE A 139 -20.93 3.72 16.69
N ASP A 140 -22.22 3.51 16.44
CA ASP A 140 -22.74 2.26 15.90
C ASP A 140 -22.42 2.12 14.40
N ASP A 141 -22.61 0.89 13.87
CA ASP A 141 -22.26 0.56 12.49
C ASP A 141 -23.01 1.39 11.45
N GLU A 142 -24.30 1.66 11.67
CA GLU A 142 -25.12 2.39 10.71
C GLU A 142 -24.74 3.88 10.68
N THR A 143 -24.64 4.51 11.85
CA THR A 143 -24.17 5.89 11.95
C THR A 143 -22.77 6.05 11.36
N GLY A 144 -21.86 5.09 11.60
CA GLY A 144 -20.52 5.11 11.01
C GLY A 144 -20.52 4.98 9.50
N LEU A 145 -21.41 4.14 8.93
CA LEU A 145 -21.62 4.02 7.49
C LEU A 145 -22.11 5.34 6.89
N GLU A 146 -23.16 5.93 7.47
CA GLU A 146 -23.70 7.21 7.00
C GLU A 146 -22.66 8.32 7.01
N ASN A 147 -21.88 8.41 8.09
CA ASN A 147 -20.79 9.37 8.19
C ASN A 147 -19.71 9.13 7.12
N CYS A 148 -19.27 7.89 6.93
CA CYS A 148 -18.30 7.57 5.88
C CYS A 148 -18.82 7.94 4.49
N VAL A 149 -20.08 7.65 4.18
CA VAL A 149 -20.72 8.03 2.92
C VAL A 149 -20.68 9.53 2.75
N ALA A 150 -21.13 10.29 3.76
CA ALA A 150 -21.20 11.75 3.71
C ALA A 150 -19.83 12.41 3.44
N GLY A 151 -18.76 11.88 4.03
CA GLY A 151 -17.40 12.38 3.83
C GLY A 151 -16.81 11.97 2.49
N LEU A 152 -16.86 10.68 2.16
CA LEU A 152 -16.27 10.13 0.93
C LEU A 152 -16.92 10.68 -0.33
N GLN A 153 -18.24 10.90 -0.34
CA GLN A 153 -18.96 11.53 -1.47
C GLN A 153 -18.43 12.94 -1.82
N LYS A 154 -17.72 13.61 -0.93
CA LYS A 154 -17.13 14.93 -1.20
C LYS A 154 -15.81 14.85 -1.96
N ILE A 155 -15.12 13.71 -1.92
CA ILE A 155 -13.82 13.52 -2.57
C ILE A 155 -13.90 12.64 -3.82
N LEU A 156 -14.86 11.72 -3.89
CA LEU A 156 -14.99 10.76 -4.98
C LEU A 156 -15.18 11.40 -6.37
N PRO A 157 -15.97 12.47 -6.57
CA PRO A 157 -16.07 13.11 -7.88
C PRO A 157 -14.72 13.60 -8.44
N LEU A 158 -13.81 14.05 -7.57
CA LEU A 158 -12.47 14.43 -7.98
C LEU A 158 -11.60 13.20 -8.28
N ALA A 159 -11.72 12.16 -7.46
CA ALA A 159 -11.03 10.90 -7.66
C ALA A 159 -11.42 10.25 -9.01
N GLU A 160 -12.71 10.20 -9.33
CA GLU A 160 -13.23 9.71 -10.60
C GLU A 160 -12.71 10.53 -11.79
N LYS A 161 -12.79 11.85 -11.68
CA LYS A 161 -12.30 12.77 -12.73
C LYS A 161 -10.82 12.57 -13.05
N LEU A 162 -10.00 12.25 -12.03
CA LEU A 162 -8.55 12.13 -12.16
C LEU A 162 -8.07 10.67 -12.27
N GLY A 163 -8.98 9.69 -12.25
CA GLY A 163 -8.64 8.27 -12.36
C GLY A 163 -7.93 7.71 -11.12
N VAL A 164 -8.12 8.32 -9.95
CA VAL A 164 -7.54 7.83 -8.70
C VAL A 164 -8.56 6.93 -7.98
N MET A 165 -8.11 5.76 -7.55
CA MET A 165 -8.88 4.80 -6.79
C MET A 165 -8.67 5.04 -5.29
N ILE A 166 -9.74 5.21 -4.55
CA ILE A 166 -9.72 5.30 -3.08
C ILE A 166 -9.97 3.91 -2.51
N HIS A 167 -9.07 3.45 -1.64
CA HIS A 167 -9.14 2.13 -1.03
C HIS A 167 -9.34 2.24 0.48
N MET A 168 -10.50 1.76 0.95
CA MET A 168 -10.76 1.61 2.39
C MET A 168 -10.16 0.31 2.88
N GLU A 169 -9.23 0.40 3.83
CA GLU A 169 -8.61 -0.78 4.40
C GLU A 169 -9.48 -1.42 5.49
N LEU A 170 -9.55 -2.75 5.46
CA LEU A 170 -10.15 -3.55 6.52
C LEU A 170 -9.07 -3.93 7.53
N PHE A 171 -9.37 -3.76 8.83
CA PHE A 171 -8.47 -4.16 9.89
C PHE A 171 -9.06 -5.20 10.84
N ASN A 172 -8.18 -5.98 11.43
CA ASN A 172 -8.53 -6.97 12.43
C ASN A 172 -8.83 -6.33 13.78
N SER A 173 -10.12 -6.09 14.07
CA SER A 173 -10.56 -5.52 15.35
C SER A 173 -10.48 -6.47 16.54
N LYS A 174 -10.24 -7.77 16.29
CA LYS A 174 -10.21 -8.79 17.35
C LYS A 174 -8.87 -8.85 18.07
N VAL A 175 -7.77 -8.44 17.42
CA VAL A 175 -6.42 -8.55 17.97
C VAL A 175 -5.66 -7.23 17.87
N ASP A 176 -5.41 -6.75 16.63
CA ASP A 176 -4.40 -5.71 16.40
C ASP A 176 -4.98 -4.28 16.42
N HIS A 177 -6.24 -4.13 16.00
CA HIS A 177 -6.90 -2.83 15.88
C HIS A 177 -8.26 -2.82 16.59
N PRO A 178 -8.30 -3.03 17.92
CA PRO A 178 -9.57 -3.02 18.66
C PRO A 178 -10.29 -1.69 18.42
N ASP A 179 -11.61 -1.76 18.31
CA ASP A 179 -12.47 -0.60 18.05
C ASP A 179 -12.46 -0.04 16.60
N TYR A 180 -11.66 -0.60 15.68
CA TYR A 180 -11.72 -0.14 14.28
C TYR A 180 -13.08 -0.44 13.65
N MET A 181 -13.62 0.53 12.84
CA MET A 181 -14.99 0.44 12.33
C MET A 181 -15.11 -0.53 11.16
N CYS A 182 -14.30 -0.39 10.12
CA CYS A 182 -14.31 -1.24 8.93
C CYS A 182 -13.54 -2.53 9.18
N ASP A 183 -14.05 -3.38 10.06
CA ASP A 183 -13.38 -4.59 10.55
C ASP A 183 -13.85 -5.88 9.89
N ASN A 184 -14.82 -5.79 8.99
CA ASN A 184 -15.35 -6.94 8.27
C ASN A 184 -15.86 -6.57 6.87
N SER A 185 -15.80 -7.56 5.96
CA SER A 185 -16.18 -7.37 4.56
C SER A 185 -17.64 -6.99 4.36
N ARG A 186 -18.55 -7.40 5.24
CA ARG A 186 -19.99 -7.07 5.11
C ARG A 186 -20.19 -5.56 5.22
N TRP A 187 -19.59 -4.95 6.24
CA TRP A 187 -19.65 -3.51 6.45
C TRP A 187 -19.00 -2.73 5.27
N GLY A 188 -17.81 -3.19 4.84
CA GLY A 188 -17.11 -2.57 3.72
C GLY A 188 -17.88 -2.67 2.40
N ILE A 189 -18.51 -3.83 2.10
CA ILE A 189 -19.35 -4.02 0.91
C ILE A 189 -20.57 -3.09 0.96
N GLU A 190 -21.19 -2.93 2.13
CA GLU A 190 -22.31 -2.02 2.28
C GLU A 190 -21.90 -0.57 2.02
N LEU A 191 -20.73 -0.15 2.50
CA LEU A 191 -20.15 1.16 2.18
C LEU A 191 -19.94 1.33 0.67
N CYS A 192 -19.36 0.33 -0.01
CA CYS A 192 -19.19 0.37 -1.46
C CYS A 192 -20.52 0.54 -2.21
N LYS A 193 -21.58 -0.16 -1.78
CA LYS A 193 -22.91 -0.06 -2.39
C LYS A 193 -23.53 1.33 -2.22
N ARG A 194 -23.41 1.92 -1.03
CA ARG A 194 -23.97 3.25 -0.76
C ARG A 194 -23.24 4.37 -1.47
N LEU A 195 -21.93 4.21 -1.67
CA LEU A 195 -21.13 5.16 -2.42
C LEU A 195 -21.37 5.08 -3.93
N ASP A 196 -21.64 3.88 -4.44
CA ASP A 196 -21.88 3.55 -5.85
C ASP A 196 -20.88 4.21 -6.82
N SER A 197 -19.60 4.23 -6.42
CA SER A 197 -18.51 4.83 -7.18
C SER A 197 -17.59 3.76 -7.76
N PRO A 198 -17.25 3.84 -9.06
CA PRO A 198 -16.25 2.94 -9.64
C PRO A 198 -14.87 3.11 -9.02
N ASN A 199 -14.59 4.29 -8.47
CA ASN A 199 -13.30 4.67 -7.90
C ASN A 199 -13.21 4.51 -6.37
N PHE A 200 -14.11 3.73 -5.78
CA PHE A 200 -14.01 3.32 -4.38
C PHE A 200 -13.99 1.80 -4.27
N LYS A 201 -12.99 1.26 -3.59
CA LYS A 201 -12.80 -0.17 -3.38
C LYS A 201 -12.35 -0.47 -1.95
N LEU A 202 -12.34 -1.75 -1.61
CA LEU A 202 -11.78 -2.23 -0.36
C LEU A 202 -10.34 -2.73 -0.59
N LEU A 203 -9.47 -2.46 0.37
CA LEU A 203 -8.20 -3.13 0.50
C LEU A 203 -8.40 -4.28 1.49
N TYR A 204 -8.08 -5.47 1.06
CA TYR A 204 -8.10 -6.67 1.86
C TYR A 204 -6.66 -7.12 2.11
N ASP A 205 -6.25 -7.07 3.38
CA ASP A 205 -4.94 -7.51 3.85
C ASP A 205 -5.03 -8.85 4.62
#